data_30ff86621c1f43008d95c50eaa4f5140
#
_entry.id   30ff86621c1f43008d95c50eaa4f5140
#
_cell.length_a   1.000
_cell.length_b   1.000
_cell.length_c   1.000
_cell.angle_alpha   90.00
_cell.angle_beta   90.00
_cell.angle_gamma   90.00
#
_symmetry.space_group_name_H-M   'P 1'
#
loop_
_entity.id
_entity.type
_entity.pdbx_description
1 polymer ?
#
loop_
_entity_poly.entity_id
_entity_poly.type
_entity_poly.pdbx_seq_one_letter_code
_entity_poly.pdbx_strand_id
1 'polypeptide(L)'
;MLQLQHALVRVLTHFVAEQEDPRDPTAYFLGSDWQADITRLVRYFMKVEDPRVARLQEGRVLSGRDFGTTNIQVFSPLSDVILAKTTVKVVDDKVSITELGVQVVSGLSMTLQRSSGSSRAILATTTTQEVLQSPKQEALVSSWVQFSDGNQTPLDIYDPANYRLTVTSLDQGVVSVQGRPPLVVAEGEGEGVLVRVEMSICESCQKSKRKSTVAVGNGSLKVKFQANTRRPGGATRSIDRSSVGNKDSNNDYGNDGEEVGG
;
A
#
# COMPACT_ATOMS: atom_id res chain seq x y z
N MET A 1 4.24 -31.15 7.98
CA MET A 1 3.48 -30.61 6.86
C MET A 1 4.43 -29.70 6.10
N LEU A 2 4.83 -30.07 4.89
CA LEU A 2 5.63 -29.21 4.03
C LEU A 2 4.74 -28.01 3.66
N GLN A 3 5.15 -26.81 4.06
CA GLN A 3 4.45 -25.59 3.68
C GLN A 3 5.10 -25.11 2.37
N LEU A 4 4.34 -25.20 1.29
CA LEU A 4 4.78 -24.74 -0.02
C LEU A 4 4.65 -23.21 -0.10
N GLN A 5 5.50 -22.57 -0.91
CA GLN A 5 5.48 -21.11 -1.08
C GLN A 5 4.14 -20.63 -1.63
N HIS A 6 3.79 -19.40 -1.25
CA HIS A 6 2.69 -18.64 -1.81
C HIS A 6 3.22 -17.54 -2.73
N ALA A 7 2.44 -17.20 -3.74
CA ALA A 7 2.76 -16.11 -4.66
C ALA A 7 1.52 -15.26 -4.94
N LEU A 8 1.72 -13.96 -5.12
CA LEU A 8 0.67 -13.06 -5.58
C LEU A 8 0.51 -13.19 -7.09
N VAL A 9 -0.73 -13.35 -7.53
CA VAL A 9 -1.09 -13.33 -8.96
C VAL A 9 -1.61 -11.95 -9.31
N ARG A 10 -1.04 -11.36 -10.37
CA ARG A 10 -1.51 -10.12 -10.96
C ARG A 10 -1.83 -10.35 -12.44
N VAL A 11 -2.92 -9.79 -12.88
CA VAL A 11 -3.33 -9.80 -14.28
C VAL A 11 -3.20 -8.39 -14.82
N LEU A 12 -2.28 -8.22 -15.76
CA LEU A 12 -1.97 -6.94 -16.39
C LEU A 12 -2.41 -7.00 -17.85
N THR A 13 -2.99 -5.93 -18.36
CA THR A 13 -3.42 -5.84 -19.77
C THR A 13 -3.21 -4.45 -20.33
N HIS A 14 -3.14 -4.37 -21.65
CA HIS A 14 -3.28 -3.12 -22.38
C HIS A 14 -4.74 -2.93 -22.80
N PHE A 15 -5.22 -1.70 -22.71
CA PHE A 15 -6.48 -1.31 -23.35
C PHE A 15 -6.17 -0.67 -24.69
N VAL A 16 -6.75 -1.21 -25.75
CA VAL A 16 -6.56 -0.76 -27.13
C VAL A 16 -7.90 -0.36 -27.72
N ALA A 17 -7.90 0.61 -28.61
CA ALA A 17 -9.08 0.93 -29.40
C ALA A 17 -9.30 -0.15 -30.48
N GLU A 18 -10.56 -0.39 -30.80
CA GLU A 18 -10.91 -1.25 -31.93
C GLU A 18 -10.36 -0.63 -33.23
N GLN A 19 -9.69 -1.44 -34.03
CA GLN A 19 -9.12 -1.02 -35.28
C GLN A 19 -10.17 -1.17 -36.39
N GLU A 20 -10.43 -0.09 -37.16
CA GLU A 20 -11.30 -0.13 -38.32
C GLU A 20 -10.61 -0.85 -39.49
N ASP A 21 -9.32 -0.64 -39.67
CA ASP A 21 -8.44 -1.36 -40.63
C ASP A 21 -7.31 -2.09 -39.89
N PRO A 22 -7.09 -3.41 -40.15
CA PRO A 22 -5.98 -4.15 -39.55
C PRO A 22 -4.57 -3.59 -39.85
N ARG A 23 -4.44 -2.70 -40.83
CA ARG A 23 -3.20 -2.03 -41.21
C ARG A 23 -2.92 -0.79 -40.39
N ASP A 24 -3.91 -0.28 -39.66
CA ASP A 24 -3.73 0.87 -38.81
C ASP A 24 -2.87 0.51 -37.59
N PRO A 25 -2.03 1.44 -37.12
CA PRO A 25 -1.26 1.21 -35.91
C PRO A 25 -2.19 1.06 -34.69
N THR A 26 -1.90 0.09 -33.83
CA THR A 26 -2.67 -0.15 -32.60
C THR A 26 -2.70 1.10 -31.74
N ALA A 27 -3.90 1.64 -31.51
CA ALA A 27 -4.09 2.79 -30.63
C ALA A 27 -4.29 2.33 -29.17
N TYR A 28 -3.31 2.59 -28.34
CA TYR A 28 -3.35 2.28 -26.90
C TYR A 28 -4.04 3.40 -26.13
N PHE A 29 -4.89 3.04 -25.18
CA PHE A 29 -5.64 4.03 -24.37
C PHE A 29 -4.72 4.93 -23.54
N LEU A 30 -3.68 4.36 -22.92
CA LEU A 30 -2.71 5.08 -22.09
C LEU A 30 -1.28 5.10 -22.67
N GLY A 31 -1.08 4.53 -23.86
CA GLY A 31 0.22 4.32 -24.48
C GLY A 31 0.69 2.86 -24.41
N SER A 32 1.65 2.50 -25.26
CA SER A 32 2.16 1.12 -25.40
C SER A 32 2.88 0.62 -24.14
N ASP A 33 3.40 1.52 -23.32
CA ASP A 33 4.23 1.19 -22.15
C ASP A 33 3.39 1.05 -20.88
N TRP A 34 2.09 1.32 -20.95
CA TRP A 34 1.21 1.31 -19.78
C TRP A 34 0.34 0.06 -19.75
N GLN A 35 0.53 -0.75 -18.72
CA GLN A 35 -0.33 -1.89 -18.42
C GLN A 35 -1.24 -1.57 -17.23
N ALA A 36 -2.51 -1.83 -17.38
CA ALA A 36 -3.49 -1.70 -16.31
C ALA A 36 -3.63 -3.02 -15.52
N ASP A 37 -3.65 -2.92 -14.20
CA ASP A 37 -3.92 -4.06 -13.32
C ASP A 37 -5.42 -4.31 -13.24
N ILE A 38 -5.87 -5.36 -13.90
CA ILE A 38 -7.27 -5.79 -13.94
C ILE A 38 -7.57 -6.98 -13.00
N THR A 39 -6.65 -7.36 -12.14
CA THR A 39 -6.78 -8.52 -11.25
C THR A 39 -8.12 -8.52 -10.52
N ARG A 40 -8.57 -7.37 -10.01
CA ARG A 40 -9.85 -7.24 -9.30
C ARG A 40 -11.07 -7.51 -10.19
N LEU A 41 -10.98 -7.18 -11.48
CA LEU A 41 -12.07 -7.37 -12.44
C LEU A 41 -12.24 -8.83 -12.83
N VAL A 42 -11.12 -9.57 -12.91
CA VAL A 42 -11.10 -10.95 -13.41
C VAL A 42 -10.87 -12.00 -12.32
N ARG A 43 -10.77 -11.63 -11.05
CA ARG A 43 -10.44 -12.54 -9.95
C ARG A 43 -11.34 -13.77 -9.84
N TYR A 44 -12.62 -13.64 -10.19
CA TYR A 44 -13.59 -14.74 -10.16
C TYR A 44 -13.60 -15.57 -11.44
N PHE A 45 -12.91 -15.10 -12.47
CA PHE A 45 -12.78 -15.73 -13.78
C PHE A 45 -11.41 -16.39 -13.97
N MET A 46 -10.63 -16.49 -12.89
CA MET A 46 -9.34 -17.20 -12.90
C MET A 46 -9.51 -18.61 -12.35
N LYS A 47 -8.87 -19.58 -13.03
CA LYS A 47 -8.87 -20.99 -12.62
C LYS A 47 -7.48 -21.57 -12.73
N VAL A 48 -7.16 -22.52 -11.85
CA VAL A 48 -6.00 -23.39 -11.97
C VAL A 48 -6.46 -24.67 -12.67
N GLU A 49 -5.75 -25.08 -13.71
CA GLU A 49 -6.09 -26.22 -14.55
C GLU A 49 -6.02 -27.54 -13.75
N ASP A 50 -4.97 -27.76 -12.97
CA ASP A 50 -4.87 -28.87 -12.03
C ASP A 50 -4.82 -28.37 -10.57
N PRO A 51 -5.95 -28.41 -9.86
CA PRO A 51 -6.04 -27.96 -8.47
C PRO A 51 -5.32 -28.87 -7.47
N ARG A 52 -4.81 -30.04 -7.89
CA ARG A 52 -3.96 -30.90 -7.06
C ARG A 52 -2.57 -30.32 -6.93
N VAL A 53 -2.05 -29.71 -8.00
CA VAL A 53 -0.70 -29.11 -8.05
C VAL A 53 -0.66 -27.77 -7.34
N ALA A 54 -1.63 -26.89 -7.62
CA ALA A 54 -1.70 -25.58 -7.01
C ALA A 54 -3.15 -25.13 -6.80
N ARG A 55 -3.36 -24.22 -5.86
CA ARG A 55 -4.67 -23.63 -5.56
C ARG A 55 -4.59 -22.12 -5.62
N LEU A 56 -5.57 -21.51 -6.26
CA LEU A 56 -5.76 -20.07 -6.27
C LEU A 56 -6.79 -19.68 -5.20
N GLN A 57 -6.40 -18.88 -4.23
CA GLN A 57 -7.25 -18.40 -3.15
C GLN A 57 -7.70 -16.98 -3.49
N GLU A 58 -9.02 -16.74 -3.42
CA GLU A 58 -9.67 -15.45 -3.70
C GLU A 58 -9.26 -14.80 -5.04
N GLY A 59 -8.83 -15.62 -6.01
CA GLY A 59 -8.34 -15.14 -7.30
C GLY A 59 -7.08 -14.27 -7.20
N ARG A 60 -6.31 -14.37 -6.12
CA ARG A 60 -5.17 -13.49 -5.86
C ARG A 60 -3.92 -14.20 -5.35
N VAL A 61 -4.08 -15.14 -4.42
CA VAL A 61 -2.96 -15.83 -3.82
C VAL A 61 -2.90 -17.26 -4.37
N LEU A 62 -1.80 -17.56 -5.04
CA LEU A 62 -1.50 -18.91 -5.51
C LEU A 62 -0.70 -19.64 -4.42
N SER A 63 -1.16 -20.82 -4.03
CA SER A 63 -0.46 -21.70 -3.09
C SER A 63 -0.16 -23.05 -3.76
N GLY A 64 1.08 -23.50 -3.70
CA GLY A 64 1.46 -24.86 -4.09
C GLY A 64 0.77 -25.89 -3.19
N ARG A 65 0.43 -27.06 -3.73
CA ARG A 65 -0.18 -28.17 -2.99
C ARG A 65 0.59 -29.47 -3.14
N ASP A 66 1.04 -29.76 -4.35
CA ASP A 66 1.81 -30.95 -4.68
C ASP A 66 2.77 -30.64 -5.84
N PHE A 67 3.79 -31.47 -5.99
CA PHE A 67 4.78 -31.29 -7.05
C PHE A 67 4.18 -31.52 -8.43
N GLY A 68 4.56 -30.70 -9.39
CA GLY A 68 4.05 -30.83 -10.75
C GLY A 68 4.00 -29.51 -11.48
N THR A 69 3.36 -29.54 -12.64
CA THR A 69 3.18 -28.39 -13.50
C THR A 69 1.69 -28.22 -13.78
N THR A 70 1.22 -26.99 -13.66
CA THR A 70 -0.18 -26.62 -13.97
C THR A 70 -0.22 -25.26 -14.63
N ASN A 71 -1.39 -24.85 -15.11
CA ASN A 71 -1.58 -23.54 -15.70
C ASN A 71 -2.62 -22.75 -14.91
N ILE A 72 -2.40 -21.45 -14.82
CA ILE A 72 -3.42 -20.50 -14.42
C ILE A 72 -4.01 -19.93 -15.71
N GLN A 73 -5.34 -19.95 -15.80
CA GLN A 73 -6.10 -19.46 -16.92
C GLN A 73 -6.99 -18.31 -16.46
N VAL A 74 -7.02 -17.24 -17.24
CA VAL A 74 -7.90 -16.09 -17.05
C VAL A 74 -8.97 -16.15 -18.14
N PHE A 75 -10.22 -16.29 -17.74
CA PHE A 75 -11.38 -16.34 -18.65
C PHE A 75 -11.97 -14.94 -18.82
N SER A 76 -12.60 -14.72 -19.95
CA SER A 76 -13.39 -13.51 -20.17
C SER A 76 -14.58 -13.47 -19.22
N PRO A 77 -14.90 -12.33 -18.60
CA PRO A 77 -16.15 -12.16 -17.86
C PRO A 77 -17.41 -12.22 -18.75
N LEU A 78 -17.22 -12.04 -20.07
CA LEU A 78 -18.31 -11.92 -21.05
C LEU A 78 -18.50 -13.19 -21.89
N SER A 79 -17.53 -14.12 -21.86
CA SER A 79 -17.53 -15.32 -22.69
C SER A 79 -16.63 -16.40 -22.06
N ASP A 80 -16.72 -17.64 -22.55
CA ASP A 80 -15.86 -18.76 -22.09
C ASP A 80 -14.46 -18.76 -22.73
N VAL A 81 -14.06 -17.64 -23.35
CA VAL A 81 -12.76 -17.52 -24.01
C VAL A 81 -11.65 -17.29 -22.97
N ILE A 82 -10.54 -18.02 -23.13
CA ILE A 82 -9.34 -17.83 -22.33
C ILE A 82 -8.61 -16.59 -22.85
N LEU A 83 -8.53 -15.54 -22.02
CA LEU A 83 -7.83 -14.29 -22.33
C LEU A 83 -6.33 -14.38 -22.10
N ALA A 84 -5.92 -15.14 -21.10
CA ALA A 84 -4.51 -15.33 -20.76
C ALA A 84 -4.29 -16.68 -20.07
N LYS A 85 -3.08 -17.21 -20.27
CA LYS A 85 -2.63 -18.47 -19.65
C LYS A 85 -1.16 -18.32 -19.26
N THR A 86 -0.82 -18.77 -18.06
CA THR A 86 0.57 -18.87 -17.60
C THR A 86 0.84 -20.20 -16.94
N THR A 87 2.04 -20.72 -17.13
CA THR A 87 2.46 -22.00 -16.55
C THR A 87 3.09 -21.79 -15.19
N VAL A 88 2.71 -22.61 -14.23
CA VAL A 88 3.25 -22.66 -12.87
C VAL A 88 3.81 -24.06 -12.62
N LYS A 89 5.03 -24.09 -12.10
CA LYS A 89 5.71 -25.33 -11.70
C LYS A 89 5.91 -25.31 -10.18
N VAL A 90 5.44 -26.34 -9.50
CA VAL A 90 5.71 -26.59 -8.09
C VAL A 90 6.79 -27.67 -8.01
N VAL A 91 7.90 -27.32 -7.37
CA VAL A 91 9.10 -28.17 -7.28
C VAL A 91 9.41 -28.53 -5.84
N ASP A 92 10.15 -29.63 -5.63
CA ASP A 92 10.62 -30.08 -4.31
C ASP A 92 12.02 -29.49 -3.99
N ASP A 93 12.16 -28.19 -4.14
CA ASP A 93 13.39 -27.52 -3.74
C ASP A 93 13.27 -27.10 -2.27
N LYS A 94 14.31 -27.40 -1.49
CA LYS A 94 14.35 -26.97 -0.09
C LYS A 94 14.67 -25.50 -0.01
N VAL A 95 13.62 -24.72 0.08
CA VAL A 95 13.71 -23.27 0.26
C VAL A 95 13.63 -22.95 1.75
N SER A 96 14.53 -22.09 2.22
CA SER A 96 14.55 -21.57 3.59
C SER A 96 14.34 -20.06 3.60
N ILE A 97 13.81 -19.56 4.70
CA ILE A 97 13.75 -18.10 4.93
C ILE A 97 15.15 -17.63 5.28
N THR A 98 15.68 -16.68 4.52
CA THR A 98 17.01 -16.09 4.70
C THR A 98 16.94 -14.78 5.45
N GLU A 99 15.84 -14.03 5.28
CA GLU A 99 15.69 -12.71 5.89
C GLU A 99 14.21 -12.41 6.19
N LEU A 100 13.98 -11.71 7.29
CA LEU A 100 12.72 -11.01 7.56
C LEU A 100 12.94 -9.52 7.32
N GLY A 101 12.48 -9.02 6.19
CA GLY A 101 12.51 -7.60 5.88
C GLY A 101 11.48 -6.85 6.72
N VAL A 102 11.88 -5.70 7.23
CA VAL A 102 11.05 -4.83 8.07
C VAL A 102 11.20 -3.39 7.62
N GLN A 103 10.09 -2.73 7.39
CA GLN A 103 10.02 -1.31 7.11
C GLN A 103 8.97 -0.66 8.01
N VAL A 104 9.33 0.45 8.63
CA VAL A 104 8.39 1.25 9.42
C VAL A 104 7.92 2.42 8.55
N VAL A 105 6.62 2.48 8.28
CA VAL A 105 6.02 3.44 7.35
C VAL A 105 5.11 4.40 8.11
N SER A 106 5.50 5.66 8.19
CA SER A 106 4.72 6.73 8.82
C SER A 106 3.73 7.41 7.86
N GLY A 107 3.93 7.25 6.57
CA GLY A 107 3.05 7.80 5.54
C GLY A 107 3.51 7.43 4.14
N LEU A 108 2.65 7.74 3.19
CA LEU A 108 2.93 7.62 1.75
C LEU A 108 2.76 8.99 1.11
N SER A 109 3.71 9.38 0.27
CA SER A 109 3.56 10.51 -0.62
C SER A 109 3.52 10.07 -2.07
N MET A 110 2.69 10.74 -2.86
CA MET A 110 2.60 10.50 -4.29
C MET A 110 2.79 11.81 -5.03
N THR A 111 3.71 11.82 -5.98
CA THR A 111 3.90 12.95 -6.90
C THR A 111 3.52 12.53 -8.31
N LEU A 112 2.76 13.40 -8.98
CA LEU A 112 2.35 13.20 -10.38
C LEU A 112 3.05 14.24 -11.23
N GLN A 113 3.78 13.81 -12.25
CA GLN A 113 4.50 14.69 -13.17
C GLN A 113 4.18 14.29 -14.60
N ARG A 114 4.15 15.26 -15.51
CA ARG A 114 4.08 14.95 -16.93
C ARG A 114 5.38 14.30 -17.35
N SER A 115 5.28 13.22 -18.14
CA SER A 115 6.46 12.58 -18.72
C SER A 115 7.15 13.57 -19.70
N SER A 116 8.46 13.69 -19.59
CA SER A 116 9.25 14.49 -20.54
C SER A 116 9.29 13.88 -21.94
N GLY A 117 9.08 12.58 -22.04
CA GLY A 117 9.10 11.83 -23.31
C GLY A 117 7.74 11.67 -23.99
N SER A 118 6.66 12.04 -23.35
CA SER A 118 5.30 11.89 -23.92
C SER A 118 4.33 12.90 -23.32
N SER A 119 3.66 13.65 -24.18
CA SER A 119 2.61 14.61 -23.77
C SER A 119 1.36 13.94 -23.18
N ARG A 120 1.23 12.63 -23.33
CA ARG A 120 0.07 11.83 -22.90
C ARG A 120 0.36 10.93 -21.69
N ALA A 121 1.60 10.89 -21.21
CA ALA A 121 1.97 10.07 -20.07
C ALA A 121 2.16 10.91 -18.80
N ILE A 122 1.69 10.37 -17.68
CA ILE A 122 1.89 10.91 -16.35
C ILE A 122 2.78 9.94 -15.59
N LEU A 123 3.88 10.43 -15.07
CA LEU A 123 4.76 9.70 -14.17
C LEU A 123 4.23 9.85 -12.75
N ALA A 124 3.84 8.75 -12.13
CA ALA A 124 3.48 8.68 -10.72
C ALA A 124 4.65 8.11 -9.94
N THR A 125 5.19 8.89 -9.00
CA THR A 125 6.24 8.43 -8.08
C THR A 125 5.64 8.35 -6.68
N THR A 126 5.70 7.18 -6.07
CA THR A 126 5.28 6.96 -4.69
C THR A 126 6.52 6.73 -3.83
N THR A 127 6.60 7.45 -2.72
CA THR A 127 7.66 7.28 -1.73
C THR A 127 7.07 6.99 -0.36
N THR A 128 7.68 6.06 0.36
CA THR A 128 7.38 5.81 1.77
C THR A 128 8.05 6.84 2.64
N GLN A 129 7.37 7.25 3.71
CA GLN A 129 7.94 8.13 4.73
C GLN A 129 8.30 7.30 5.97
N GLU A 130 9.55 7.43 6.40
CA GLU A 130 10.11 6.72 7.55
C GLU A 130 10.48 7.69 8.68
N VAL A 131 10.02 8.94 8.59
CA VAL A 131 10.28 9.98 9.58
C VAL A 131 9.00 10.29 10.35
N LEU A 132 9.06 10.20 11.67
CA LEU A 132 8.00 10.64 12.56
C LEU A 132 8.32 12.07 13.00
N GLN A 133 7.38 12.99 12.75
CA GLN A 133 7.60 14.43 12.90
C GLN A 133 6.81 15.07 14.03
N SER A 134 5.93 14.29 14.67
CA SER A 134 5.07 14.78 15.75
C SER A 134 5.08 13.80 16.93
N PRO A 135 5.00 14.30 18.17
CA PRO A 135 4.78 13.45 19.34
C PRO A 135 3.52 12.61 19.17
N LYS A 136 3.60 11.34 19.56
CA LYS A 136 2.50 10.36 19.43
C LYS A 136 2.05 10.07 17.99
N GLN A 137 2.83 10.48 17.00
CA GLN A 137 2.60 10.05 15.62
C GLN A 137 2.79 8.52 15.51
N GLU A 138 1.91 7.88 14.76
CA GLU A 138 1.90 6.44 14.55
C GLU A 138 2.51 6.06 13.21
N ALA A 139 3.15 4.89 13.17
CA ALA A 139 3.66 4.28 11.95
C ALA A 139 3.32 2.80 11.90
N LEU A 140 3.08 2.30 10.70
CA LEU A 140 2.81 0.89 10.42
C LEU A 140 4.11 0.11 10.26
N VAL A 141 4.12 -1.13 10.71
CA VAL A 141 5.21 -2.08 10.45
C VAL A 141 4.83 -2.94 9.27
N SER A 142 5.54 -2.77 8.15
CA SER A 142 5.46 -3.63 6.97
C SER A 142 6.54 -4.70 7.05
N SER A 143 6.18 -5.96 6.79
CA SER A 143 7.13 -7.06 6.86
C SER A 143 6.96 -8.02 5.67
N TRP A 144 8.08 -8.52 5.18
CA TRP A 144 8.14 -9.52 4.12
C TRP A 144 9.22 -10.54 4.41
N VAL A 145 9.10 -11.71 3.83
CA VAL A 145 10.12 -12.76 3.91
C VAL A 145 10.88 -12.86 2.61
N GLN A 146 12.20 -13.01 2.74
CA GLN A 146 13.08 -13.38 1.64
C GLN A 146 13.45 -14.84 1.78
N PHE A 147 13.42 -15.54 0.66
CA PHE A 147 13.74 -16.96 0.60
C PHE A 147 15.11 -17.18 -0.06
N SER A 148 15.68 -18.39 0.17
CA SER A 148 16.99 -18.77 -0.37
C SER A 148 17.03 -18.89 -1.88
N ASP A 149 15.90 -18.95 -2.56
CA ASP A 149 15.77 -18.93 -4.02
C ASP A 149 15.70 -17.50 -4.59
N GLY A 150 15.86 -16.48 -3.74
CA GLY A 150 15.81 -15.06 -4.11
C GLY A 150 14.41 -14.45 -4.17
N ASN A 151 13.35 -15.22 -3.98
CA ASN A 151 11.99 -14.70 -3.96
C ASN A 151 11.72 -13.91 -2.69
N GLN A 152 10.98 -12.80 -2.83
CA GLN A 152 10.47 -12.00 -1.72
C GLN A 152 8.95 -12.04 -1.70
N THR A 153 8.37 -12.23 -0.54
CA THR A 153 6.92 -12.36 -0.40
C THR A 153 6.42 -11.58 0.82
N PRO A 154 5.42 -10.69 0.65
CA PRO A 154 4.78 -10.03 1.77
C PRO A 154 4.14 -11.04 2.71
N LEU A 155 4.22 -10.79 4.02
CA LEU A 155 3.66 -11.71 5.01
C LEU A 155 2.13 -11.72 5.03
N ASP A 156 1.48 -10.67 4.56
CA ASP A 156 0.03 -10.52 4.52
C ASP A 156 -0.69 -11.50 3.59
N ILE A 157 0.04 -12.16 2.69
CA ILE A 157 -0.53 -13.20 1.81
C ILE A 157 -0.58 -14.58 2.47
N TYR A 158 0.09 -14.77 3.61
CA TYR A 158 0.04 -16.00 4.38
C TYR A 158 -1.06 -15.93 5.44
N ASP A 159 -1.66 -17.07 5.75
CA ASP A 159 -2.65 -17.15 6.83
C ASP A 159 -1.99 -16.76 8.17
N PRO A 160 -2.47 -15.70 8.84
CA PRO A 160 -1.92 -15.23 10.11
C PRO A 160 -2.02 -16.27 11.24
N ALA A 161 -2.85 -17.31 11.09
CA ALA A 161 -2.91 -18.41 12.02
C ALA A 161 -1.66 -19.29 12.00
N ASN A 162 -0.88 -19.28 10.91
CA ASN A 162 0.31 -20.12 10.74
C ASN A 162 1.59 -19.52 11.33
N TYR A 163 1.62 -18.23 11.61
CA TYR A 163 2.79 -17.56 12.16
C TYR A 163 2.40 -16.52 13.20
N ARG A 164 3.38 -16.10 13.98
CA ARG A 164 3.23 -15.03 14.95
C ARG A 164 4.36 -14.02 14.76
N LEU A 165 4.00 -12.76 14.62
CA LEU A 165 4.94 -11.65 14.68
C LEU A 165 4.92 -11.03 16.06
N THR A 166 6.10 -10.84 16.64
CA THR A 166 6.31 -10.09 17.87
C THR A 166 7.14 -8.87 17.52
N VAL A 167 6.58 -7.69 17.69
CA VAL A 167 7.25 -6.41 17.45
C VAL A 167 7.63 -5.81 18.80
N THR A 168 8.89 -5.44 18.94
CA THR A 168 9.42 -4.84 20.17
C THR A 168 10.18 -3.57 19.86
N SER A 169 10.05 -2.57 20.73
CA SER A 169 10.89 -1.38 20.71
C SER A 169 12.26 -1.72 21.27
N LEU A 170 13.32 -1.24 20.60
CA LEU A 170 14.70 -1.31 21.10
C LEU A 170 15.08 -0.09 21.95
N ASP A 171 14.32 1.01 21.82
CA ASP A 171 14.44 2.19 22.67
C ASP A 171 13.05 2.78 22.97
N GLN A 172 12.54 2.47 24.16
CA GLN A 172 11.22 2.92 24.58
C GLN A 172 11.14 4.45 24.85
N GLY A 173 12.28 5.11 25.02
CA GLY A 173 12.34 6.57 25.13
C GLY A 173 12.09 7.25 23.79
N VAL A 174 12.37 6.58 22.68
CA VAL A 174 12.19 7.10 21.32
C VAL A 174 10.90 6.61 20.68
N VAL A 175 10.60 5.31 20.79
CA VAL A 175 9.38 4.72 20.23
C VAL A 175 8.78 3.67 21.16
N SER A 176 7.46 3.59 21.20
CA SER A 176 6.72 2.48 21.82
C SER A 176 5.98 1.66 20.76
N VAL A 177 5.62 0.43 21.10
CA VAL A 177 4.83 -0.45 20.23
C VAL A 177 3.48 -0.71 20.89
N GLN A 178 2.39 -0.43 20.17
CA GLN A 178 1.03 -0.52 20.69
C GLN A 178 0.08 -1.21 19.72
N GLY A 179 -1.02 -1.74 20.21
CA GLY A 179 -2.14 -2.21 19.41
C GLY A 179 -1.98 -3.58 18.74
N ARG A 180 -3.04 -3.96 18.03
CA ARG A 180 -3.12 -5.15 17.15
C ARG A 180 -3.94 -4.76 15.92
N PRO A 181 -3.34 -4.60 14.75
CA PRO A 181 -1.93 -4.82 14.41
C PRO A 181 -0.97 -3.88 15.18
N PRO A 182 0.32 -4.26 15.33
CA PRO A 182 1.29 -3.46 16.05
C PRO A 182 1.59 -2.15 15.32
N LEU A 183 1.47 -1.04 16.03
CA LEU A 183 1.81 0.31 15.59
C LEU A 183 3.04 0.79 16.37
N VAL A 184 3.94 1.45 15.68
CA VAL A 184 5.08 2.14 16.28
C VAL A 184 4.66 3.58 16.54
N VAL A 185 4.80 4.03 17.78
CA VAL A 185 4.38 5.35 18.24
C VAL A 185 5.58 6.17 18.69
N ALA A 186 5.69 7.41 18.21
CA ALA A 186 6.76 8.33 18.59
C ALA A 186 6.60 8.82 20.03
N GLU A 187 7.61 8.57 20.87
CA GLU A 187 7.67 9.01 22.26
C GLU A 187 8.68 10.16 22.46
N GLY A 188 9.84 10.08 21.82
CA GLY A 188 10.92 11.05 21.89
C GLY A 188 11.72 11.11 20.59
N GLU A 189 12.65 12.07 20.49
CA GLU A 189 13.51 12.21 19.32
C GLU A 189 14.63 11.17 19.32
N GLY A 190 14.96 10.65 18.13
CA GLY A 190 16.04 9.68 17.95
C GLY A 190 16.07 9.13 16.53
N GLU A 191 17.14 8.42 16.19
CA GLU A 191 17.36 7.85 14.86
C GLU A 191 18.15 6.55 14.96
N GLY A 192 17.82 5.58 14.12
CA GLY A 192 18.54 4.31 14.03
C GLY A 192 17.62 3.10 13.98
N VAL A 193 18.17 1.95 14.35
CA VAL A 193 17.41 0.70 14.47
C VAL A 193 16.62 0.75 15.78
N LEU A 194 15.34 1.06 15.67
CA LEU A 194 14.47 1.28 16.85
C LEU A 194 13.44 0.19 17.06
N VAL A 195 13.22 -0.66 16.07
CA VAL A 195 12.21 -1.72 16.09
C VAL A 195 12.83 -3.07 15.75
N ARG A 196 12.47 -4.09 16.51
CA ARG A 196 12.82 -5.48 16.25
C ARG A 196 11.55 -6.30 16.04
N VAL A 197 11.52 -7.08 14.99
CA VAL A 197 10.42 -7.98 14.64
C VAL A 197 10.93 -9.42 14.67
N GLU A 198 10.25 -10.27 15.43
CA GLU A 198 10.54 -11.70 15.49
C GLU A 198 9.37 -12.48 14.91
N MET A 199 9.67 -13.35 13.95
CA MET A 199 8.71 -14.27 13.37
C MET A 199 8.88 -15.65 13.99
N SER A 200 7.80 -16.22 14.48
CA SER A 200 7.75 -17.59 15.01
C SER A 200 6.60 -18.36 14.37
N ILE A 201 6.73 -19.68 14.31
CA ILE A 201 5.64 -20.57 13.89
C ILE A 201 4.60 -20.64 15.00
N CYS A 202 3.32 -20.78 14.64
CA CYS A 202 2.23 -20.93 15.60
C CYS A 202 2.44 -22.17 16.50
N GLU A 203 1.95 -22.11 17.75
CA GLU A 203 2.15 -23.18 18.74
C GLU A 203 1.55 -24.53 18.29
N SER A 204 0.41 -24.49 17.61
CA SER A 204 -0.27 -25.69 17.06
C SER A 204 0.48 -26.35 15.90
N CYS A 205 1.37 -25.60 15.24
CA CYS A 205 2.18 -26.06 14.10
C CYS A 205 3.55 -26.60 14.55
N GLN A 206 3.93 -26.41 15.81
CA GLN A 206 5.24 -26.82 16.33
C GLN A 206 5.21 -28.28 16.77
N LYS A 207 6.22 -29.08 16.34
CA LYS A 207 6.43 -30.46 16.81
C LYS A 207 7.03 -30.55 18.22
N SER A 208 7.53 -29.43 18.75
CA SER A 208 8.14 -29.35 20.08
C SER A 208 7.68 -28.09 20.81
N LYS A 209 7.60 -28.16 22.15
CA LYS A 209 7.18 -27.03 23.01
C LYS A 209 8.18 -25.84 23.06
N ARG A 210 9.27 -25.88 22.30
CA ARG A 210 10.22 -24.76 22.22
C ARG A 210 9.74 -23.75 21.19
N LYS A 211 9.55 -22.51 21.61
CA LYS A 211 9.34 -21.38 20.70
C LYS A 211 10.54 -21.30 19.77
N SER A 212 10.36 -21.64 18.51
CA SER A 212 11.41 -21.49 17.51
C SER A 212 11.15 -20.18 16.75
N THR A 213 11.99 -19.20 16.99
CA THR A 213 12.08 -18.01 16.12
C THR A 213 12.60 -18.48 14.78
N VAL A 214 11.84 -18.21 13.73
CA VAL A 214 12.17 -18.61 12.36
C VAL A 214 13.04 -17.56 11.69
N ALA A 215 12.71 -16.29 11.93
CA ALA A 215 13.45 -15.16 11.39
C ALA A 215 13.32 -13.93 12.28
N VAL A 216 14.30 -13.06 12.21
CA VAL A 216 14.35 -11.79 12.92
C VAL A 216 14.66 -10.69 11.91
N GLY A 217 13.92 -9.59 11.99
CA GLY A 217 14.16 -8.40 11.21
C GLY A 217 14.25 -7.16 12.09
N ASN A 218 14.91 -6.15 11.60
CA ASN A 218 15.09 -4.88 12.30
C ASN A 218 14.56 -3.74 11.43
N GLY A 219 13.82 -2.83 12.04
CA GLY A 219 13.29 -1.62 11.38
C GLY A 219 14.03 -0.39 11.87
N SER A 220 14.58 0.36 10.91
CA SER A 220 15.17 1.67 11.16
C SER A 220 14.14 2.74 10.94
N LEU A 221 14.16 3.79 11.76
CA LEU A 221 13.37 5.00 11.54
C LEU A 221 14.02 6.20 12.22
N LYS A 222 13.51 7.37 11.87
CA LYS A 222 13.91 8.64 12.44
C LYS A 222 12.71 9.32 13.09
N VAL A 223 12.87 9.76 14.33
CA VAL A 223 11.90 10.60 15.04
C VAL A 223 12.54 11.95 15.26
N LYS A 224 11.99 12.98 14.61
CA LYS A 224 12.45 14.37 14.74
C LYS A 224 11.24 15.29 14.72
N PHE A 225 10.91 15.83 15.87
CA PHE A 225 9.74 16.67 16.02
C PHE A 225 9.98 18.03 15.33
N GLN A 226 8.99 18.45 14.55
CA GLN A 226 9.00 19.79 13.99
C GLN A 226 8.67 20.77 15.10
N ALA A 227 9.53 21.77 15.29
CA ALA A 227 9.23 22.89 16.16
C ALA A 227 7.95 23.57 15.64
N ASN A 228 6.89 23.56 16.43
CA ASN A 228 5.69 24.34 16.15
C ASN A 228 6.09 25.82 16.16
N THR A 229 6.41 26.38 15.01
CA THR A 229 6.48 27.83 14.82
C THR A 229 5.05 28.36 14.87
N ARG A 230 4.47 28.40 16.09
CA ARG A 230 3.37 29.31 16.35
C ARG A 230 3.94 30.70 16.10
N ARG A 231 3.56 31.34 15.02
CA ARG A 231 3.74 32.79 14.85
C ARG A 231 3.20 33.46 16.12
N PRO A 232 3.99 34.22 16.86
CA PRO A 232 3.46 35.01 17.97
C PRO A 232 2.48 36.03 17.39
N GLY A 233 1.31 35.97 17.93
CA GLY A 233 0.22 36.85 17.96
C GLY A 233 0.18 38.07 17.04
N GLY A 234 -0.89 38.12 16.31
CA GLY A 234 -1.46 39.36 15.88
C GLY A 234 -1.69 40.27 17.08
N ALA A 235 -1.06 41.43 17.02
CA ALA A 235 -1.29 42.52 17.96
C ALA A 235 -2.78 42.82 18.06
N THR A 236 -3.30 42.70 19.26
CA THR A 236 -4.57 43.25 19.68
C THR A 236 -4.51 44.78 19.46
N ARG A 237 -5.15 45.27 18.42
CA ARG A 237 -5.49 46.67 18.34
C ARG A 237 -6.62 46.92 19.32
N SER A 238 -6.28 47.53 20.44
CA SER A 238 -7.20 48.23 21.33
C SER A 238 -7.90 49.33 20.53
N ILE A 239 -9.19 49.22 20.36
CA ILE A 239 -10.03 50.31 19.87
C ILE A 239 -10.34 51.17 21.06
N ASP A 240 -9.67 52.29 21.14
CA ASP A 240 -10.00 53.41 22.01
C ASP A 240 -11.35 54.01 21.58
N ARG A 241 -12.32 53.95 22.48
CA ARG A 241 -13.58 54.67 22.41
C ARG A 241 -13.35 56.09 22.95
N SER A 242 -13.39 57.09 22.09
CA SER A 242 -13.76 58.42 22.52
C SER A 242 -14.69 59.09 21.52
N SER A 243 -15.88 59.13 21.90
CA SER A 243 -16.94 60.17 21.90
C SER A 243 -16.96 61.28 20.84
N VAL A 244 -18.23 61.54 20.46
CA VAL A 244 -18.88 62.81 20.18
C VAL A 244 -19.01 63.27 18.73
N GLY A 245 -20.27 63.47 18.32
CA GLY A 245 -20.65 64.39 17.26
C GLY A 245 -21.83 64.03 16.40
N ASN A 246 -22.99 64.30 16.93
CA ASN A 246 -24.29 64.45 16.26
C ASN A 246 -24.21 65.36 15.03
N LYS A 247 -24.82 65.01 13.91
CA LYS A 247 -25.71 65.93 13.17
C LYS A 247 -26.47 65.24 12.03
N ASP A 248 -27.76 65.49 12.07
CA ASP A 248 -28.82 65.23 11.13
C ASP A 248 -28.53 65.68 9.70
N SER A 249 -29.10 65.01 8.72
CA SER A 249 -29.95 65.58 7.65
C SER A 249 -30.36 64.52 6.64
N ASN A 250 -31.58 64.18 6.65
CA ASN A 250 -32.67 64.15 5.66
C ASN A 250 -32.32 64.19 4.15
N ASN A 251 -33.07 63.36 3.50
CA ASN A 251 -33.80 63.41 2.20
C ASN A 251 -33.41 62.29 1.30
N ASP A 252 -34.27 61.42 0.93
CA ASP A 252 -35.65 61.38 0.37
C ASP A 252 -35.64 61.09 -1.13
N TYR A 253 -36.58 60.21 -1.55
CA TYR A 253 -37.09 59.89 -2.91
C TYR A 253 -36.13 59.14 -3.86
N GLY A 254 -36.59 58.13 -4.54
CA GLY A 254 -37.81 57.60 -5.16
C GLY A 254 -37.40 56.41 -5.97
N ASN A 255 -38.06 55.38 -5.92
CA ASN A 255 -39.16 54.81 -6.71
C ASN A 255 -38.94 54.64 -8.21
N ASP A 256 -39.47 53.52 -8.65
CA ASP A 256 -39.78 53.03 -10.03
C ASP A 256 -38.68 52.14 -10.63
N GLY A 257 -38.96 50.90 -11.04
CA GLY A 257 -40.18 50.30 -11.52
C GLY A 257 -39.85 49.57 -12.81
N GLU A 258 -40.54 48.44 -13.03
CA GLU A 258 -40.70 47.69 -14.29
C GLU A 258 -39.52 46.84 -14.78
N GLU A 259 -39.66 45.52 -14.77
CA GLU A 259 -40.50 44.53 -15.49
C GLU A 259 -40.11 44.32 -16.99
N VAL A 260 -40.16 42.97 -17.32
CA VAL A 260 -40.30 42.34 -18.66
C VAL A 260 -39.00 42.10 -19.43
N GLY A 261 -38.62 40.86 -19.63
CA GLY A 261 -39.21 39.79 -20.41
C GLY A 261 -38.32 39.47 -21.60
N GLY A 262 -38.03 38.18 -21.76
CA GLY A 262 -37.39 37.63 -22.95
C GLY A 262 -36.70 36.30 -22.63
#